data_a14d30f35d61a4ad33b1ddb3dbcbddbe
#
_entry.id   a14d30f35d61a4ad33b1ddb3dbcbddbe
#
_cell.length_a   1.000
_cell.length_b   1.000
_cell.length_c   1.000
_cell.angle_alpha   90.00
_cell.angle_beta   90.00
_cell.angle_gamma   90.00
#
_symmetry.space_group_name_H-M   'P 1'
#
loop_
_entity.id
_entity.type
_entity.pdbx_description
1 polymer ?
#
loop_
_entity_poly.entity_id
_entity_poly.type
_entity_poly.pdbx_seq_one_letter_code
_entity_poly.pdbx_strand_id
1 'polypeptide(L)'
;MHPLTFALVIGLVVTQFSAYVRASDALTAGTYIITPAAPVWLLEQPYADGPMLTARTFGGSAYGDYHVKASLEISCHPQSPTASLALQITPAALGFDVTPFEGPDASADGPLRITTATRTSIEHSVNGVWTYGGAFQIGTVFALNATVPHDELAYWASDASRGQTLKLSIAPAKEGDKPLTATFLLPANNNGLKRVIQPCLGNASF
;
A
#
# COMPACT_ATOMS: atom_id res chain seq x y z
N MET A 1 -24.41 27.10 -76.90
CA MET A 1 -23.09 27.12 -76.33
C MET A 1 -23.22 27.33 -74.79
N HIS A 2 -23.23 26.28 -74.02
CA HIS A 2 -23.33 26.34 -72.52
C HIS A 2 -22.05 25.75 -71.94
N PRO A 3 -21.31 26.42 -71.10
CA PRO A 3 -20.20 25.79 -70.36
C PRO A 3 -20.69 25.06 -69.09
N LEU A 4 -20.33 23.79 -69.01
CA LEU A 4 -20.49 22.96 -67.83
C LEU A 4 -19.47 23.40 -66.83
N THR A 5 -19.96 23.79 -65.63
CA THR A 5 -19.15 24.06 -64.46
C THR A 5 -18.99 22.75 -63.66
N PHE A 6 -17.78 22.21 -63.64
CA PHE A 6 -17.42 21.06 -62.78
C PHE A 6 -17.12 21.56 -61.34
N ALA A 7 -17.95 21.22 -60.44
CA ALA A 7 -17.68 21.44 -59.01
C ALA A 7 -16.83 20.27 -58.45
N LEU A 8 -15.60 20.58 -58.09
CA LEU A 8 -14.66 19.64 -57.46
C LEU A 8 -14.95 19.58 -55.94
N VAL A 9 -15.56 18.49 -55.48
CA VAL A 9 -15.75 18.24 -54.04
C VAL A 9 -14.48 17.59 -53.50
N ILE A 10 -13.66 18.35 -52.77
CA ILE A 10 -12.52 17.84 -52.04
C ILE A 10 -13.03 17.28 -50.71
N GLY A 11 -13.14 15.96 -50.64
CA GLY A 11 -13.45 15.26 -49.41
C GLY A 11 -12.23 15.26 -48.48
N LEU A 12 -12.34 15.96 -47.36
CA LEU A 12 -11.35 15.98 -46.29
C LEU A 12 -11.47 14.66 -45.50
N VAL A 13 -10.58 13.69 -45.78
CA VAL A 13 -10.46 12.47 -44.99
C VAL A 13 -9.68 12.82 -43.73
N VAL A 14 -10.39 13.01 -42.62
CA VAL A 14 -9.78 13.12 -41.28
C VAL A 14 -9.44 11.72 -40.81
N THR A 15 -8.19 11.30 -41.02
CA THR A 15 -7.65 10.10 -40.40
C THR A 15 -7.42 10.36 -38.91
N GLN A 16 -8.32 9.85 -38.08
CA GLN A 16 -8.10 9.81 -36.66
C GLN A 16 -7.02 8.75 -36.35
N PHE A 17 -5.81 9.21 -36.12
CA PHE A 17 -4.78 8.38 -35.51
C PHE A 17 -5.15 8.14 -34.05
N SER A 18 -5.81 7.01 -33.79
CA SER A 18 -5.88 6.46 -32.43
C SER A 18 -4.47 6.08 -32.03
N ALA A 19 -3.84 6.92 -31.23
CA ALA A 19 -2.60 6.57 -30.56
C ALA A 19 -2.90 5.44 -29.58
N TYR A 20 -2.71 4.20 -30.01
CA TYR A 20 -2.59 3.08 -29.11
C TYR A 20 -1.33 3.32 -28.29
N VAL A 21 -1.48 3.79 -27.06
CA VAL A 21 -0.44 3.72 -26.06
C VAL A 21 -0.20 2.23 -25.82
N ARG A 22 0.77 1.68 -26.52
CA ARG A 22 1.35 0.40 -26.16
C ARG A 22 2.11 0.63 -24.87
N ALA A 23 1.52 0.23 -23.76
CA ALA A 23 2.28 -0.08 -22.56
C ALA A 23 3.13 -1.33 -22.84
N SER A 24 4.21 -1.12 -23.60
CA SER A 24 5.30 -2.08 -23.65
C SER A 24 6.27 -1.69 -22.55
N ASP A 25 5.87 -1.94 -21.30
CA ASP A 25 6.84 -2.03 -20.23
C ASP A 25 7.68 -3.26 -20.52
N ALA A 26 8.84 -3.05 -21.10
CA ALA A 26 9.87 -4.04 -21.12
C ALA A 26 10.13 -4.44 -19.68
N LEU A 27 9.76 -5.67 -19.35
CA LEU A 27 10.01 -6.32 -18.07
C LEU A 27 11.52 -6.40 -17.86
N THR A 28 12.13 -5.33 -17.37
CA THR A 28 13.50 -5.37 -16.93
C THR A 28 13.51 -6.14 -15.62
N ALA A 29 14.13 -7.30 -15.61
CA ALA A 29 14.32 -8.09 -14.40
C ALA A 29 14.93 -7.18 -13.33
N GLY A 30 14.15 -6.85 -12.31
CA GLY A 30 14.75 -6.16 -11.19
C GLY A 30 13.94 -5.26 -10.31
N THR A 31 12.77 -4.75 -10.61
CA THR A 31 11.97 -4.09 -9.55
C THR A 31 10.56 -3.77 -10.06
N TYR A 32 9.61 -4.62 -9.76
CA TYR A 32 8.20 -4.29 -9.95
C TYR A 32 7.67 -3.61 -8.69
N ILE A 33 7.45 -2.31 -8.77
CA ILE A 33 6.65 -1.62 -7.76
C ILE A 33 5.21 -1.67 -8.24
N ILE A 34 4.39 -2.56 -7.67
CA ILE A 34 2.94 -2.59 -7.92
C ILE A 34 2.31 -1.50 -7.06
N THR A 35 2.48 -0.26 -7.48
CA THR A 35 1.87 0.89 -6.81
C THR A 35 0.74 1.41 -7.69
N PRO A 36 -0.46 1.67 -7.14
CA PRO A 36 -1.51 2.32 -7.88
C PRO A 36 -1.03 3.67 -8.42
N ALA A 37 -1.39 4.01 -9.67
CA ALA A 37 -1.05 5.30 -10.26
C ALA A 37 -1.64 6.49 -9.47
N ALA A 38 -2.75 6.25 -8.77
CA ALA A 38 -3.40 7.20 -7.88
C ALA A 38 -3.79 6.48 -6.58
N PRO A 39 -2.89 6.39 -5.58
CA PRO A 39 -3.18 5.76 -4.32
C PRO A 39 -4.24 6.53 -3.55
N VAL A 40 -5.10 5.79 -2.83
CA VAL A 40 -6.17 6.33 -2.00
C VAL A 40 -6.15 5.64 -0.63
N TRP A 41 -6.67 6.33 0.38
CA TRP A 41 -7.04 5.70 1.65
C TRP A 41 -8.48 5.22 1.56
N LEU A 42 -8.68 3.91 1.45
CA LEU A 42 -9.99 3.28 1.60
C LEU A 42 -10.33 3.19 3.08
N LEU A 43 -11.51 3.67 3.43
CA LEU A 43 -12.03 3.53 4.78
C LEU A 43 -12.89 2.28 4.86
N GLU A 44 -12.60 1.46 5.84
CA GLU A 44 -13.35 0.25 6.13
C GLU A 44 -13.81 0.28 7.59
N GLN A 45 -14.98 -0.29 7.83
CA GLN A 45 -15.51 -0.55 9.17
C GLN A 45 -15.61 -2.06 9.33
N PRO A 46 -14.61 -2.70 9.98
CA PRO A 46 -14.53 -4.17 10.07
C PRO A 46 -15.74 -4.81 10.73
N TYR A 47 -16.39 -4.08 11.64
CA TYR A 47 -17.60 -4.54 12.35
C TYR A 47 -18.69 -3.50 12.19
N ALA A 48 -19.87 -3.91 11.70
CA ALA A 48 -20.99 -3.01 11.38
C ALA A 48 -21.40 -2.10 12.54
N ASP A 49 -21.31 -2.61 13.77
CA ASP A 49 -21.68 -1.89 15.00
C ASP A 49 -20.45 -1.45 15.81
N GLY A 50 -19.24 -1.64 15.28
CA GLY A 50 -18.00 -1.32 15.98
C GLY A 50 -17.56 0.13 15.75
N PRO A 51 -16.97 0.77 16.77
CA PRO A 51 -16.46 2.14 16.64
C PRO A 51 -15.15 2.22 15.84
N MET A 52 -14.48 1.07 15.61
CA MET A 52 -13.19 1.02 14.95
C MET A 52 -13.33 1.25 13.45
N LEU A 53 -12.57 2.21 12.94
CA LEU A 53 -12.35 2.41 11.51
C LEU A 53 -10.94 1.99 11.15
N THR A 54 -10.76 1.53 9.93
CA THR A 54 -9.44 1.27 9.35
C THR A 54 -9.25 2.09 8.08
N ALA A 55 -8.00 2.48 7.82
CA ALA A 55 -7.59 3.12 6.58
C ALA A 55 -6.63 2.19 5.85
N ARG A 56 -6.98 1.79 4.64
CA ARG A 56 -6.19 0.87 3.82
C ARG A 56 -5.68 1.55 2.57
N THR A 57 -4.43 1.30 2.23
CA THR A 57 -3.86 1.65 0.93
C THR A 57 -3.13 0.46 0.32
N PHE A 58 -2.82 0.53 -0.98
CA PHE A 58 -2.24 -0.57 -1.73
C PHE A 58 -0.84 -0.23 -2.23
N GLY A 59 -0.03 -1.28 -2.33
CA GLY A 59 1.33 -1.22 -2.84
C GLY A 59 1.81 -2.58 -3.28
N GLY A 60 3.12 -2.78 -3.26
CA GLY A 60 3.75 -4.04 -3.58
C GLY A 60 4.61 -4.56 -2.46
N SER A 61 4.70 -5.87 -2.35
CA SER A 61 5.65 -6.59 -1.51
C SER A 61 6.62 -7.39 -2.37
N ALA A 62 7.83 -7.61 -1.86
CA ALA A 62 8.86 -8.38 -2.54
C ALA A 62 9.60 -9.28 -1.56
N TYR A 63 9.90 -10.50 -2.00
CA TYR A 63 10.76 -11.45 -1.32
C TYR A 63 11.59 -12.20 -2.35
N GLY A 64 12.91 -12.07 -2.26
CA GLY A 64 13.79 -12.56 -3.32
C GLY A 64 13.47 -11.89 -4.66
N ASP A 65 13.15 -12.69 -5.64
CA ASP A 65 12.82 -12.25 -7.00
C ASP A 65 11.30 -12.17 -7.25
N TYR A 66 10.50 -12.48 -6.23
CA TYR A 66 9.04 -12.46 -6.32
C TYR A 66 8.48 -11.11 -5.87
N HIS A 67 7.51 -10.62 -6.64
CA HIS A 67 6.83 -9.35 -6.39
C HIS A 67 5.33 -9.57 -6.46
N VAL A 68 4.62 -9.19 -5.41
CA VAL A 68 3.18 -9.39 -5.28
C VAL A 68 2.53 -8.14 -4.70
N LYS A 69 1.29 -7.90 -5.05
CA LYS A 69 0.45 -6.90 -4.41
C LYS A 69 0.46 -7.06 -2.89
N ALA A 70 0.48 -5.93 -2.20
CA ALA A 70 0.31 -5.86 -0.76
C ALA A 70 -0.68 -4.77 -0.38
N SER A 71 -1.26 -4.85 0.81
CA SER A 71 -1.99 -3.74 1.39
C SER A 71 -1.40 -3.33 2.74
N LEU A 72 -1.46 -2.05 3.00
CA LEU A 72 -1.15 -1.44 4.28
C LEU A 72 -2.45 -0.99 4.92
N GLU A 73 -2.74 -1.49 6.11
CA GLU A 73 -3.88 -1.08 6.90
C GLU A 73 -3.41 -0.37 8.17
N ILE A 74 -4.03 0.75 8.46
CA ILE A 74 -3.84 1.48 9.71
C ILE A 74 -5.17 1.46 10.45
N SER A 75 -5.12 1.08 11.73
CA SER A 75 -6.27 1.07 12.61
C SER A 75 -5.96 1.79 13.90
N CYS A 76 -6.99 2.42 14.47
CA CYS A 76 -6.91 3.09 15.75
C CYS A 76 -8.16 2.74 16.57
N HIS A 77 -7.95 2.08 17.69
CA HIS A 77 -9.05 1.78 18.58
C HIS A 77 -9.30 2.98 19.51
N PRO A 78 -10.55 3.46 19.67
CA PRO A 78 -10.84 4.67 20.46
C PRO A 78 -10.38 4.59 21.94
N GLN A 79 -10.19 3.40 22.46
CA GLN A 79 -9.73 3.16 23.85
C GLN A 79 -8.22 2.87 23.94
N SER A 80 -7.49 2.90 22.82
CA SER A 80 -6.05 2.66 22.79
C SER A 80 -5.32 3.94 22.41
N PRO A 81 -4.24 4.30 23.13
CA PRO A 81 -3.42 5.45 22.78
C PRO A 81 -2.51 5.18 21.56
N THR A 82 -2.48 3.94 21.07
CA THR A 82 -1.60 3.51 19.99
C THR A 82 -2.40 3.06 18.76
N ALA A 83 -1.89 3.37 17.58
CA ALA A 83 -2.40 2.81 16.34
C ALA A 83 -1.64 1.54 15.96
N SER A 84 -2.32 0.66 15.25
CA SER A 84 -1.74 -0.54 14.67
C SER A 84 -1.56 -0.37 13.17
N LEU A 85 -0.45 -0.89 12.68
CA LEU A 85 -0.15 -1.09 11.27
C LEU A 85 -0.29 -2.58 10.98
N ALA A 86 -0.94 -2.95 9.88
CA ALA A 86 -0.95 -4.31 9.36
C ALA A 86 -0.43 -4.30 7.90
N LEU A 87 0.69 -4.94 7.66
CA LEU A 87 1.16 -5.30 6.33
C LEU A 87 0.52 -6.62 5.92
N GLN A 88 -0.40 -6.58 4.96
CA GLN A 88 -1.07 -7.78 4.46
C GLN A 88 -0.43 -8.23 3.16
N ILE A 89 -0.05 -9.50 3.11
CA ILE A 89 0.65 -10.14 1.99
C ILE A 89 -0.02 -11.47 1.61
N THR A 90 0.32 -11.98 0.43
CA THR A 90 0.00 -13.33 -0.04
C THR A 90 1.27 -14.18 -0.02
N PRO A 91 1.58 -14.90 1.10
CA PRO A 91 2.89 -15.53 1.29
C PRO A 91 3.21 -16.58 0.24
N ALA A 92 2.23 -17.40 -0.14
CA ALA A 92 2.42 -18.46 -1.15
C ALA A 92 2.90 -17.91 -2.51
N ALA A 93 2.39 -16.73 -2.91
CA ALA A 93 2.79 -16.09 -4.16
C ALA A 93 4.19 -15.43 -4.07
N LEU A 94 4.67 -15.16 -2.86
CA LEU A 94 6.00 -14.62 -2.58
C LEU A 94 7.05 -15.73 -2.35
N GLY A 95 6.63 -16.95 -2.07
CA GLY A 95 7.51 -17.99 -1.54
C GLY A 95 8.07 -17.64 -0.16
N PHE A 96 7.33 -16.83 0.61
CA PHE A 96 7.74 -16.39 1.95
C PHE A 96 7.19 -17.35 3.01
N ASP A 97 8.08 -17.89 3.84
CA ASP A 97 7.70 -18.72 4.98
C ASP A 97 7.23 -17.85 6.15
N VAL A 98 5.95 -17.93 6.47
CA VAL A 98 5.34 -17.17 7.56
C VAL A 98 5.39 -17.88 8.91
N THR A 99 5.68 -19.17 8.93
CA THR A 99 5.66 -20.00 10.13
C THR A 99 6.45 -19.40 11.30
N PRO A 100 7.65 -18.82 11.08
CA PRO A 100 8.41 -18.21 12.17
C PRO A 100 7.73 -16.98 12.81
N PHE A 101 6.84 -16.32 12.09
CA PHE A 101 6.17 -15.08 12.51
C PHE A 101 4.75 -15.31 13.01
N GLU A 102 4.25 -16.55 12.97
CA GLU A 102 2.84 -16.86 13.20
C GLU A 102 2.52 -17.04 14.69
N GLY A 103 1.51 -16.29 15.15
CA GLY A 103 0.91 -16.47 16.47
C GLY A 103 1.71 -15.93 17.65
N PRO A 104 1.23 -16.22 18.88
CA PRO A 104 1.85 -15.72 20.11
C PRO A 104 3.20 -16.37 20.44
N ASP A 105 3.42 -17.59 19.94
CA ASP A 105 4.65 -18.35 20.16
C ASP A 105 5.62 -18.24 18.98
N ALA A 106 5.49 -17.18 18.18
CA ALA A 106 6.34 -16.92 17.02
C ALA A 106 7.83 -16.93 17.43
N SER A 107 8.66 -17.63 16.64
CA SER A 107 10.11 -17.68 16.86
C SER A 107 10.85 -16.47 16.29
N ALA A 108 10.17 -15.63 15.49
CA ALA A 108 10.66 -14.39 14.92
C ALA A 108 9.63 -13.27 15.08
N ASP A 109 10.10 -12.10 15.49
CA ASP A 109 9.28 -10.90 15.69
C ASP A 109 9.81 -9.66 14.93
N GLY A 110 10.64 -9.86 13.94
CA GLY A 110 11.22 -8.79 13.15
C GLY A 110 12.71 -8.56 13.41
N PRO A 111 13.21 -7.32 13.42
CA PRO A 111 12.44 -6.08 13.43
C PRO A 111 11.77 -5.74 12.09
N LEU A 112 10.62 -5.07 12.21
CA LEU A 112 10.04 -4.30 11.11
C LEU A 112 10.70 -2.93 11.11
N ARG A 113 11.40 -2.61 10.04
CA ARG A 113 11.93 -1.28 9.77
C ARG A 113 10.93 -0.50 8.91
N ILE A 114 10.55 0.67 9.39
CA ILE A 114 9.66 1.60 8.71
C ILE A 114 10.48 2.80 8.26
N THR A 115 10.45 3.14 6.98
CA THR A 115 11.15 4.29 6.41
C THR A 115 10.18 5.09 5.56
N THR A 116 9.94 6.35 5.92
CA THR A 116 9.06 7.26 5.18
C THR A 116 9.90 8.36 4.54
N ALA A 117 9.90 8.42 3.22
CA ALA A 117 10.71 9.38 2.45
C ALA A 117 12.19 9.36 2.87
N THR A 118 12.71 10.51 3.31
CA THR A 118 14.10 10.68 3.79
C THR A 118 14.22 10.70 5.32
N ARG A 119 13.14 10.37 6.04
CA ARG A 119 13.16 10.35 7.51
C ARG A 119 14.01 9.20 8.02
N THR A 120 14.50 9.34 9.23
CA THR A 120 15.19 8.27 9.94
C THR A 120 14.26 7.08 10.10
N SER A 121 14.76 5.89 9.77
CA SER A 121 14.00 4.65 9.95
C SER A 121 13.74 4.36 11.42
N ILE A 122 12.54 3.85 11.71
CA ILE A 122 12.14 3.35 13.02
C ILE A 122 12.00 1.84 12.96
N GLU A 123 12.18 1.16 14.09
CA GLU A 123 12.11 -0.30 14.17
C GLU A 123 11.10 -0.73 15.25
N HIS A 124 10.30 -1.73 14.92
CA HIS A 124 9.29 -2.31 15.80
C HIS A 124 9.23 -3.81 15.65
N SER A 125 8.83 -4.51 16.70
CA SER A 125 8.49 -5.94 16.62
C SER A 125 7.19 -6.13 15.83
N VAL A 126 7.07 -7.29 15.20
CA VAL A 126 5.86 -7.71 14.47
C VAL A 126 5.22 -8.93 15.14
N ASN A 127 3.92 -9.04 14.93
CA ASN A 127 3.15 -10.24 15.22
C ASN A 127 2.37 -10.64 13.96
N GLY A 128 2.51 -11.89 13.55
CA GLY A 128 1.92 -12.42 12.32
C GLY A 128 0.65 -13.22 12.60
N VAL A 129 -0.41 -12.96 11.84
CA VAL A 129 -1.68 -13.69 11.93
C VAL A 129 -2.32 -13.89 10.57
N TRP A 130 -3.01 -15.01 10.39
CA TRP A 130 -3.89 -15.19 9.23
C TRP A 130 -5.19 -14.43 9.44
N THR A 131 -5.61 -13.70 8.43
CA THR A 131 -6.84 -12.91 8.45
C THR A 131 -7.54 -12.94 7.10
N TYR A 132 -8.78 -12.48 7.06
CA TYR A 132 -9.50 -12.30 5.82
C TYR A 132 -9.04 -11.03 5.10
N GLY A 133 -8.80 -11.12 3.79
CA GLY A 133 -8.26 -10.01 2.99
C GLY A 133 -9.21 -8.84 2.75
N GLY A 134 -10.48 -8.96 3.18
CA GLY A 134 -11.48 -7.89 3.04
C GLY A 134 -11.73 -7.49 1.59
N ALA A 135 -11.85 -6.19 1.36
CA ALA A 135 -12.01 -5.65 0.01
C ALA A 135 -10.74 -5.74 -0.84
N PHE A 136 -9.58 -6.02 -0.22
CA PHE A 136 -8.31 -6.13 -0.92
C PHE A 136 -8.20 -7.43 -1.71
N GLN A 137 -8.57 -8.55 -1.11
CA GLN A 137 -8.41 -9.88 -1.69
C GLN A 137 -9.45 -10.85 -1.16
N ILE A 138 -10.06 -11.61 -2.06
CA ILE A 138 -10.95 -12.72 -1.68
C ILE A 138 -10.09 -13.83 -1.08
N GLY A 139 -10.44 -14.27 0.15
CA GLY A 139 -9.75 -15.32 0.88
C GLY A 139 -8.86 -14.80 1.98
N THR A 140 -7.95 -15.66 2.45
CA THR A 140 -7.05 -15.37 3.55
C THR A 140 -5.75 -14.75 3.07
N VAL A 141 -5.25 -13.80 3.85
CA VAL A 141 -3.94 -13.16 3.72
C VAL A 141 -3.19 -13.29 5.03
N PHE A 142 -1.88 -13.12 4.99
CA PHE A 142 -1.09 -13.03 6.20
C PHE A 142 -0.84 -11.59 6.56
N ALA A 143 -1.19 -11.19 7.78
CA ALA A 143 -1.00 -9.84 8.30
C ALA A 143 0.16 -9.83 9.29
N LEU A 144 1.16 -8.99 9.02
CA LEU A 144 2.26 -8.68 9.93
C LEU A 144 1.93 -7.36 10.61
N ASN A 145 1.58 -7.44 11.89
CA ASN A 145 1.08 -6.33 12.68
C ASN A 145 2.20 -5.70 13.49
N ALA A 146 2.22 -4.38 13.58
CA ALA A 146 3.12 -3.61 14.43
C ALA A 146 2.40 -2.39 15.01
N THR A 147 2.93 -1.86 16.10
CA THR A 147 2.50 -0.57 16.64
C THR A 147 3.23 0.55 15.92
N VAL A 148 2.52 1.65 15.64
CA VAL A 148 3.10 2.85 15.02
C VAL A 148 3.19 3.97 16.05
N PRO A 149 4.36 4.62 16.20
CA PRO A 149 4.53 5.77 17.07
C PRO A 149 3.65 6.96 16.66
N HIS A 150 3.28 7.74 17.65
CA HIS A 150 2.41 8.91 17.48
C HIS A 150 2.98 9.95 16.49
N ASP A 151 4.27 10.23 16.55
CA ASP A 151 4.93 11.20 15.69
C ASP A 151 5.00 10.72 14.22
N GLU A 152 5.15 9.43 14.00
CA GLU A 152 5.12 8.85 12.66
C GLU A 152 3.70 8.89 12.06
N LEU A 153 2.68 8.57 12.86
CA LEU A 153 1.28 8.71 12.45
C LEU A 153 0.92 10.16 12.12
N ALA A 154 1.32 11.10 12.97
CA ALA A 154 1.10 12.52 12.76
C ALA A 154 1.77 12.99 11.45
N TYR A 155 2.98 12.50 11.17
CA TYR A 155 3.64 12.78 9.91
C TYR A 155 2.86 12.21 8.71
N TRP A 156 2.42 10.95 8.75
CA TRP A 156 1.66 10.35 7.65
C TRP A 156 0.33 11.08 7.39
N ALA A 157 -0.26 11.67 8.41
CA ALA A 157 -1.46 12.48 8.28
C ALA A 157 -1.18 13.92 7.80
N SER A 158 0.06 14.38 7.82
CA SER A 158 0.42 15.73 7.42
C SER A 158 0.46 15.89 5.89
N ASP A 159 0.45 17.14 5.44
CA ASP A 159 0.60 17.45 4.01
C ASP A 159 2.01 17.13 3.49
N ALA A 160 3.02 17.08 4.36
CA ALA A 160 4.39 16.75 4.00
C ALA A 160 4.58 15.30 3.56
N SER A 161 3.68 14.41 3.96
CA SER A 161 3.74 12.98 3.58
C SER A 161 3.09 12.68 2.23
N ARG A 162 2.34 13.60 1.64
CA ARG A 162 1.59 13.40 0.40
C ARG A 162 2.49 12.98 -0.75
N GLY A 163 2.16 11.85 -1.38
CA GLY A 163 2.95 11.31 -2.48
C GLY A 163 4.33 10.81 -2.10
N GLN A 164 4.65 10.76 -0.81
CA GLN A 164 5.91 10.20 -0.34
C GLN A 164 5.89 8.67 -0.34
N THR A 165 7.06 8.08 -0.51
CA THR A 165 7.22 6.63 -0.45
C THR A 165 7.38 6.18 0.99
N LEU A 166 6.57 5.20 1.39
CA LEU A 166 6.70 4.43 2.61
C LEU A 166 7.27 3.06 2.27
N LYS A 167 8.40 2.71 2.89
CA LYS A 167 9.05 1.41 2.77
C LYS A 167 8.99 0.67 4.10
N LEU A 168 8.59 -0.58 4.02
CA LEU A 168 8.60 -1.53 5.12
C LEU A 168 9.62 -2.62 4.81
N SER A 169 10.40 -3.04 5.80
CA SER A 169 11.35 -4.14 5.66
C SER A 169 11.34 -4.98 6.94
N ILE A 170 11.02 -6.25 6.82
CA ILE A 170 10.99 -7.19 7.93
C ILE A 170 12.24 -8.04 7.84
N ALA A 171 13.01 -8.07 8.93
CA ALA A 171 14.19 -8.89 9.02
C ALA A 171 13.85 -10.38 8.85
N PRO A 172 14.71 -11.15 8.19
CA PRO A 172 14.47 -12.58 8.01
C PRO A 172 14.54 -13.32 9.37
N ALA A 173 13.77 -14.40 9.49
CA ALA A 173 13.80 -15.26 10.67
C ALA A 173 15.10 -16.04 10.81
N LYS A 174 15.84 -16.24 9.72
CA LYS A 174 17.12 -16.95 9.70
C LYS A 174 18.20 -16.03 9.17
N GLU A 175 19.36 -16.05 9.81
CA GLU A 175 20.53 -15.31 9.35
C GLU A 175 20.91 -15.74 7.91
N GLY A 176 21.20 -14.78 7.05
CA GLY A 176 21.55 -15.00 5.65
C GLY A 176 20.39 -15.05 4.68
N ASP A 177 19.15 -15.16 5.16
CA ASP A 177 17.97 -15.07 4.30
C ASP A 177 17.70 -13.62 3.87
N LYS A 178 16.88 -13.44 2.83
CA LYS A 178 16.47 -12.12 2.34
C LYS A 178 15.39 -11.52 3.24
N PRO A 179 15.34 -10.18 3.42
CA PRO A 179 14.23 -9.54 4.10
C PRO A 179 12.97 -9.56 3.22
N LEU A 180 11.81 -9.63 3.86
CA LEU A 180 10.55 -9.28 3.23
C LEU A 180 10.45 -7.75 3.16
N THR A 181 10.21 -7.21 1.98
CA THR A 181 10.05 -5.76 1.79
C THR A 181 8.67 -5.42 1.25
N ALA A 182 8.18 -4.21 1.56
CA ALA A 182 6.98 -3.68 0.93
C ALA A 182 7.14 -2.17 0.68
N THR A 183 6.50 -1.69 -0.39
CA THR A 183 6.58 -0.29 -0.78
C THR A 183 5.18 0.24 -1.11
N PHE A 184 4.88 1.40 -0.55
CA PHE A 184 3.62 2.11 -0.73
C PHE A 184 3.90 3.55 -1.12
N LEU A 185 3.07 4.11 -1.98
CA LEU A 185 3.01 5.54 -2.21
C LEU A 185 1.88 6.10 -1.33
N LEU A 186 2.20 7.01 -0.43
CA LEU A 186 1.20 7.61 0.45
C LEU A 186 0.24 8.47 -0.38
N PRO A 187 -1.08 8.33 -0.17
CA PRO A 187 -2.07 9.07 -0.92
C PRO A 187 -1.92 10.59 -0.80
N ALA A 188 -2.19 11.31 -1.90
CA ALA A 188 -2.19 12.77 -1.89
C ALA A 188 -3.32 13.37 -1.03
N ASN A 189 -4.41 12.60 -0.80
CA ASN A 189 -5.49 12.98 0.09
C ASN A 189 -5.42 12.17 1.39
N ASN A 190 -5.07 12.83 2.48
CA ASN A 190 -4.91 12.21 3.80
C ASN A 190 -6.17 12.25 4.68
N ASN A 191 -7.30 12.78 4.19
CA ASN A 191 -8.50 12.96 5.02
C ASN A 191 -9.03 11.64 5.59
N GLY A 192 -8.95 10.56 4.80
CA GLY A 192 -9.33 9.23 5.27
C GLY A 192 -8.46 8.76 6.44
N LEU A 193 -7.14 8.85 6.30
CA LEU A 193 -6.22 8.49 7.36
C LEU A 193 -6.42 9.36 8.62
N LYS A 194 -6.50 10.69 8.46
CA LYS A 194 -6.75 11.62 9.58
C LYS A 194 -7.96 11.19 10.39
N ARG A 195 -9.07 10.85 9.72
CA ARG A 195 -10.29 10.41 10.39
C ARG A 195 -10.08 9.14 11.22
N VAL A 196 -9.31 8.19 10.70
CA VAL A 196 -9.06 6.91 11.39
C VAL A 196 -8.16 7.09 12.60
N ILE A 197 -7.08 7.88 12.48
CA ILE A 197 -6.06 7.98 13.53
C ILE A 197 -6.35 9.05 14.58
N GLN A 198 -7.33 9.91 14.35
CA GLN A 198 -7.68 11.00 15.28
C GLN A 198 -7.84 10.53 16.73
N PRO A 199 -8.52 9.40 17.05
CA PRO A 199 -8.63 8.94 18.42
C PRO A 199 -7.28 8.61 19.07
N CYS A 200 -6.29 8.12 18.30
CA CYS A 200 -4.96 7.79 18.81
C CYS A 200 -4.03 9.01 18.92
N LEU A 201 -4.34 10.10 18.23
CA LEU A 201 -3.56 11.34 18.30
C LEU A 201 -4.07 12.29 19.38
N GLY A 202 -5.20 11.98 20.01
CA GLY A 202 -5.82 12.83 21.00
C GLY A 202 -6.27 14.18 20.39
N ASN A 203 -6.15 15.26 21.17
CA ASN A 203 -6.56 16.61 20.74
C ASN A 203 -5.49 17.33 19.89
N ALA A 204 -4.57 16.61 19.27
CA ALA A 204 -3.62 17.23 18.35
C ALA A 204 -4.39 17.79 17.14
N SER A 205 -4.47 19.11 17.05
CA SER A 205 -5.03 19.80 15.89
C SER A 205 -4.06 19.69 14.72
N PHE A 206 -4.54 19.24 13.58
CA PHE A 206 -3.81 19.21 12.31
C PHE A 206 -3.93 20.53 11.54
#